data_02493ec86a11a6caf8cd851b5a634216
#
_entry.id   02493ec86a11a6caf8cd851b5a634216
#
_cell.length_a   1.000
_cell.length_b   1.000
_cell.length_c   1.000
_cell.angle_alpha   90.00
_cell.angle_beta   90.00
_cell.angle_gamma   90.00
#
_symmetry.space_group_name_H-M   'P 1'
#
loop_
_entity.id
_entity.type
_entity.pdbx_description
1 polymer ?
#
loop_
_entity_poly.entity_id
_entity_poly.type
_entity_poly.pdbx_seq_one_letter_code
_entity_poly.pdbx_strand_id
1 'polypeptide(L)'
;MAKEKFDRSLPHVNVGTIGHVDHGKTTLTAALTRVCSEVFGSAIVDFDKIDSAPEEKARGITINTAHVEYNSKIRHYAHVDCPGHADYVKNMITGAAQMDGAILVCSAADGPMPQTREHILLSRQVGVPYIVVFLNKADLVDDAELLELVEMEVRDLLSTYDFPGDDTPIIIGSARMALEGKDDNEMGTTSVRKLVETLDSYIPDPVRVIDKPFLMPIEDVFSISGRGTVVTGRIERGIVKVQDPLEIVGLRDTTVTTCTGVEMFRKLLDEGRAGENCGVLLRGTKRDDVERGQVLVKPGTVKPHTKFTAEVYVLSKEEGGRHTPFFKGYRPQFYFRTTDVTGNCQLPEGVEMVMPGDNIQMEVTLIKTIAMEDGLRFAIREGGRTVGAGVVAKIIE
;
A
#
# COMPACT_ATOMS: atom_id res chain seq x y z
N MET A 1 1.31 25.54 -21.38
CA MET A 1 2.46 25.74 -20.46
C MET A 1 3.28 24.45 -20.46
N ALA A 2 4.61 24.52 -20.53
CA ALA A 2 5.46 23.35 -20.39
C ALA A 2 5.31 22.82 -18.96
N LYS A 3 5.17 21.49 -18.79
CA LYS A 3 5.16 20.87 -17.47
C LYS A 3 6.53 21.03 -16.82
N GLU A 4 6.54 21.25 -15.51
CA GLU A 4 7.76 21.29 -14.72
C GLU A 4 8.46 19.92 -14.72
N LYS A 5 9.79 19.93 -14.58
CA LYS A 5 10.56 18.71 -14.29
C LYS A 5 10.54 18.44 -12.79
N PHE A 6 10.48 17.15 -12.44
CA PHE A 6 10.60 16.72 -11.06
C PHE A 6 12.04 16.90 -10.58
N ASP A 7 12.21 17.50 -9.39
CA ASP A 7 13.51 17.65 -8.73
C ASP A 7 13.79 16.45 -7.80
N ARG A 8 14.92 15.79 -8.01
CA ARG A 8 15.41 14.66 -7.21
C ARG A 8 16.50 15.06 -6.20
N SER A 9 16.54 16.29 -5.79
CA SER A 9 17.54 16.78 -4.81
C SER A 9 17.38 16.13 -3.42
N LEU A 10 16.16 15.70 -3.06
CA LEU A 10 15.84 15.02 -1.82
C LEU A 10 15.63 13.52 -2.03
N PRO A 11 16.06 12.66 -1.07
CA PRO A 11 15.70 11.25 -1.05
C PRO A 11 14.18 11.06 -1.09
N HIS A 12 13.71 10.10 -1.88
CA HIS A 12 12.30 9.79 -2.05
C HIS A 12 11.87 8.61 -1.19
N VAL A 13 10.86 8.83 -0.34
CA VAL A 13 10.30 7.82 0.58
C VAL A 13 8.80 7.73 0.39
N ASN A 14 8.29 6.51 0.28
CA ASN A 14 6.85 6.25 0.21
C ASN A 14 6.32 5.94 1.60
N VAL A 15 5.36 6.73 2.06
CA VAL A 15 4.63 6.49 3.31
C VAL A 15 3.13 6.42 3.01
N GLY A 16 2.35 6.01 3.98
CA GLY A 16 0.90 6.09 3.82
C GLY A 16 0.18 5.86 5.13
N THR A 17 -1.08 6.30 5.16
CA THR A 17 -1.97 6.15 6.31
C THR A 17 -2.75 4.85 6.24
N ILE A 18 -2.72 4.08 7.33
CA ILE A 18 -3.50 2.87 7.56
C ILE A 18 -4.27 2.98 8.88
N GLY A 19 -5.28 2.17 9.08
CA GLY A 19 -6.07 2.14 10.31
C GLY A 19 -7.58 2.09 10.03
N HIS A 20 -8.36 2.06 11.09
CA HIS A 20 -9.82 1.90 11.04
C HIS A 20 -10.52 3.05 10.30
N VAL A 21 -11.72 2.78 9.78
CA VAL A 21 -12.61 3.83 9.26
C VAL A 21 -12.89 4.87 10.37
N ASP A 22 -13.06 6.12 10.01
CA ASP A 22 -13.33 7.26 10.91
C ASP A 22 -12.25 7.58 11.97
N HIS A 23 -11.08 6.91 11.95
CA HIS A 23 -9.95 7.28 12.81
C HIS A 23 -9.19 8.54 12.32
N GLY A 24 -9.57 9.09 11.16
CA GLY A 24 -9.07 10.38 10.67
C GLY A 24 -7.83 10.31 9.80
N LYS A 25 -7.63 9.23 9.04
CA LYS A 25 -6.51 9.04 8.09
C LYS A 25 -6.42 10.17 7.07
N THR A 26 -7.49 10.41 6.32
CA THR A 26 -7.55 11.46 5.29
C THR A 26 -7.41 12.86 5.90
N THR A 27 -7.95 13.07 7.12
CA THR A 27 -7.75 14.33 7.86
C THR A 27 -6.28 14.55 8.21
N LEU A 28 -5.58 13.48 8.64
CA LEU A 28 -4.14 13.55 8.94
C LEU A 28 -3.33 13.78 7.66
N THR A 29 -3.69 13.11 6.56
CA THR A 29 -3.05 13.32 5.25
C THR A 29 -3.16 14.78 4.81
N ALA A 30 -4.34 15.40 4.92
CA ALA A 30 -4.52 16.82 4.63
C ALA A 30 -3.72 17.73 5.59
N ALA A 31 -3.70 17.40 6.89
CA ALA A 31 -2.94 18.13 7.90
C ALA A 31 -1.42 18.06 7.62
N LEU A 32 -0.90 16.90 7.21
CA LEU A 32 0.50 16.74 6.82
C LEU A 32 0.87 17.66 5.64
N THR A 33 0.05 17.69 4.57
CA THR A 33 0.33 18.58 3.43
C THR A 33 0.31 20.04 3.84
N ARG A 34 -0.60 20.44 4.72
CA ARG A 34 -0.69 21.81 5.24
C ARG A 34 0.53 22.18 6.08
N VAL A 35 0.86 21.39 7.10
CA VAL A 35 1.98 21.68 8.00
C VAL A 35 3.31 21.69 7.23
N CYS A 36 3.52 20.73 6.31
CA CYS A 36 4.70 20.72 5.46
C CYS A 36 4.75 21.89 4.49
N SER A 37 3.61 22.42 4.04
CA SER A 37 3.57 23.64 3.24
C SER A 37 4.00 24.87 4.04
N GLU A 38 3.49 25.02 5.24
CA GLU A 38 3.81 26.15 6.12
C GLU A 38 5.29 26.16 6.54
N VAL A 39 5.88 24.97 6.79
CA VAL A 39 7.24 24.85 7.32
C VAL A 39 8.29 24.70 6.23
N PHE A 40 7.98 23.97 5.14
CA PHE A 40 8.96 23.55 4.12
C PHE A 40 8.58 24.01 2.70
N GLY A 41 7.46 24.73 2.52
CA GLY A 41 7.05 25.30 1.23
C GLY A 41 6.46 24.30 0.25
N SER A 42 5.98 23.15 0.71
CA SER A 42 5.29 22.16 -0.14
C SER A 42 3.93 22.66 -0.62
N ALA A 43 3.35 22.01 -1.63
CA ALA A 43 2.00 22.32 -2.07
C ALA A 43 0.95 21.82 -1.05
N ILE A 44 -0.05 22.63 -0.75
CA ILE A 44 -1.21 22.20 0.07
C ILE A 44 -2.16 21.40 -0.79
N VAL A 45 -2.65 20.29 -0.25
CA VAL A 45 -3.75 19.52 -0.83
C VAL A 45 -4.93 19.55 0.13
N ASP A 46 -6.02 20.16 -0.30
CA ASP A 46 -7.24 20.24 0.52
C ASP A 46 -7.88 18.86 0.70
N PHE A 47 -8.52 18.63 1.82
CA PHE A 47 -9.23 17.38 2.15
C PHE A 47 -10.17 16.93 1.00
N ASP A 48 -10.99 17.84 0.46
CA ASP A 48 -11.93 17.54 -0.65
C ASP A 48 -11.27 17.14 -1.97
N LYS A 49 -9.96 17.33 -2.09
CA LYS A 49 -9.19 16.92 -3.26
C LYS A 49 -8.52 15.55 -3.06
N ILE A 50 -8.37 15.11 -1.82
CA ILE A 50 -7.90 13.76 -1.47
C ILE A 50 -9.04 12.78 -1.73
N ASP A 51 -10.17 12.90 -1.02
CA ASP A 51 -11.40 12.15 -1.27
C ASP A 51 -12.23 12.86 -2.36
N SER A 52 -11.85 12.67 -3.61
CA SER A 52 -12.38 13.46 -4.72
C SER A 52 -13.56 12.82 -5.44
N ALA A 53 -13.74 11.51 -5.36
CA ALA A 53 -14.80 10.80 -6.04
C ALA A 53 -16.19 11.15 -5.47
N PRO A 54 -17.24 11.28 -6.32
CA PRO A 54 -18.59 11.61 -5.85
C PRO A 54 -19.13 10.62 -4.79
N GLU A 55 -18.77 9.36 -4.91
CA GLU A 55 -19.19 8.30 -3.98
C GLU A 55 -18.47 8.43 -2.61
N GLU A 56 -17.19 8.80 -2.60
CA GLU A 56 -16.43 9.10 -1.38
C GLU A 56 -17.05 10.26 -0.61
N LYS A 57 -17.35 11.35 -1.32
CA LYS A 57 -18.00 12.52 -0.74
C LYS A 57 -19.41 12.24 -0.21
N ALA A 58 -20.18 11.40 -0.91
CA ALA A 58 -21.54 11.05 -0.50
C ALA A 58 -21.57 10.17 0.74
N ARG A 59 -20.57 9.28 0.89
CA ARG A 59 -20.48 8.33 2.01
C ARG A 59 -19.59 8.84 3.16
N GLY A 60 -18.74 9.84 2.93
CA GLY A 60 -17.76 10.34 3.90
C GLY A 60 -16.65 9.33 4.22
N ILE A 61 -16.34 8.40 3.30
CA ILE A 61 -15.29 7.37 3.47
C ILE A 61 -14.40 7.31 2.24
N THR A 62 -13.11 7.06 2.44
CA THR A 62 -12.15 6.81 1.37
C THR A 62 -12.41 5.44 0.75
N ILE A 63 -12.55 5.38 -0.56
CA ILE A 63 -12.78 4.15 -1.34
C ILE A 63 -11.51 3.76 -2.11
N ASN A 64 -10.93 4.70 -2.84
CA ASN A 64 -9.73 4.52 -3.61
C ASN A 64 -8.51 5.06 -2.87
N THR A 65 -7.33 4.52 -3.19
CA THR A 65 -6.09 5.12 -2.71
C THR A 65 -5.90 6.50 -3.33
N ALA A 66 -5.57 7.48 -2.51
CA ALA A 66 -5.20 8.80 -2.98
C ALA A 66 -3.69 9.03 -2.79
N HIS A 67 -3.05 9.69 -3.74
CA HIS A 67 -1.62 9.98 -3.70
C HIS A 67 -1.40 11.47 -3.58
N VAL A 68 -0.67 11.88 -2.53
CA VAL A 68 -0.23 13.26 -2.32
C VAL A 68 1.29 13.31 -2.13
N GLU A 69 1.90 14.49 -2.35
CA GLU A 69 3.32 14.70 -2.12
C GLU A 69 3.53 15.84 -1.12
N TYR A 70 4.55 15.72 -0.29
CA TYR A 70 5.05 16.79 0.55
C TYR A 70 6.54 16.58 0.86
N ASN A 71 7.23 17.66 1.27
CA ASN A 71 8.63 17.60 1.65
C ASN A 71 8.77 17.80 3.16
N SER A 72 9.74 17.14 3.75
CA SER A 72 10.36 17.54 5.00
C SER A 72 11.62 18.37 4.69
N LYS A 73 12.38 18.67 5.73
CA LYS A 73 13.67 19.34 5.57
C LYS A 73 14.68 18.52 4.75
N ILE A 74 14.60 17.19 4.82
CA ILE A 74 15.63 16.26 4.30
C ILE A 74 15.08 15.24 3.30
N ARG A 75 13.75 15.12 3.13
CA ARG A 75 13.10 14.08 2.30
C ARG A 75 11.93 14.61 1.50
N HIS A 76 11.71 13.96 0.36
CA HIS A 76 10.47 14.05 -0.40
C HIS A 76 9.62 12.81 -0.09
N TYR A 77 8.39 13.03 0.38
CA TYR A 77 7.43 11.98 0.67
C TYR A 77 6.37 11.86 -0.41
N ALA A 78 6.20 10.65 -0.96
CA ALA A 78 4.98 10.27 -1.63
C ALA A 78 4.08 9.58 -0.59
N HIS A 79 2.89 10.10 -0.38
CA HIS A 79 1.97 9.62 0.64
C HIS A 79 0.75 9.00 0.00
N VAL A 80 0.43 7.77 0.41
CA VAL A 80 -0.74 7.01 -0.03
C VAL A 80 -1.78 7.03 1.08
N ASP A 81 -2.91 7.70 0.86
CA ASP A 81 -4.05 7.61 1.77
C ASP A 81 -4.85 6.35 1.46
N CYS A 82 -4.90 5.41 2.40
CA CYS A 82 -5.56 4.12 2.22
C CYS A 82 -6.99 4.13 2.77
N PRO A 83 -7.93 3.43 2.11
CA PRO A 83 -9.27 3.24 2.64
C PRO A 83 -9.24 2.47 3.97
N GLY A 84 -10.16 2.81 4.87
CA GLY A 84 -10.28 2.14 6.18
C GLY A 84 -11.37 1.09 6.24
N HIS A 85 -12.33 1.10 5.31
CA HIS A 85 -13.49 0.22 5.34
C HIS A 85 -13.16 -1.19 4.81
N ALA A 86 -13.71 -2.23 5.45
CA ALA A 86 -13.46 -3.63 5.12
C ALA A 86 -13.78 -4.00 3.65
N ASP A 87 -14.77 -3.36 3.04
CA ASP A 87 -15.14 -3.62 1.64
C ASP A 87 -14.02 -3.20 0.64
N TYR A 88 -13.13 -2.29 1.04
CA TYR A 88 -12.08 -1.73 0.19
C TYR A 88 -10.66 -2.22 0.54
N VAL A 89 -10.56 -3.31 1.28
CA VAL A 89 -9.28 -3.90 1.71
C VAL A 89 -8.36 -4.21 0.51
N LYS A 90 -8.90 -4.54 -0.65
CA LYS A 90 -8.09 -4.71 -1.88
C LYS A 90 -7.28 -3.45 -2.21
N ASN A 91 -7.90 -2.28 -2.11
CA ASN A 91 -7.23 -0.99 -2.35
C ASN A 91 -6.22 -0.69 -1.24
N MET A 92 -6.56 -1.04 0.02
CA MET A 92 -5.61 -0.94 1.14
C MET A 92 -4.37 -1.81 0.93
N ILE A 93 -4.53 -3.08 0.54
CA ILE A 93 -3.41 -4.00 0.25
C ILE A 93 -2.52 -3.41 -0.87
N THR A 94 -3.13 -2.91 -1.94
CA THR A 94 -2.40 -2.29 -3.05
C THR A 94 -1.61 -1.06 -2.59
N GLY A 95 -2.22 -0.19 -1.79
CA GLY A 95 -1.56 0.99 -1.23
C GLY A 95 -0.43 0.62 -0.27
N ALA A 96 -0.69 -0.30 0.67
CA ALA A 96 0.30 -0.74 1.65
C ALA A 96 1.54 -1.39 1.00
N ALA A 97 1.35 -2.17 -0.06
CA ALA A 97 2.47 -2.78 -0.79
C ALA A 97 3.44 -1.76 -1.43
N GLN A 98 3.03 -0.50 -1.51
CA GLN A 98 3.85 0.59 -2.07
C GLN A 98 4.68 1.32 -1.00
N MET A 99 4.43 1.09 0.29
CA MET A 99 5.01 1.88 1.38
C MET A 99 6.39 1.38 1.79
N ASP A 100 7.28 2.33 2.07
CA ASP A 100 8.56 2.10 2.76
C ASP A 100 8.36 2.19 4.29
N GLY A 101 7.27 2.82 4.72
CA GLY A 101 6.79 2.86 6.10
C GLY A 101 5.33 3.27 6.16
N ALA A 102 4.58 2.79 7.14
CA ALA A 102 3.18 3.13 7.35
C ALA A 102 2.98 4.03 8.57
N ILE A 103 1.98 4.90 8.50
CA ILE A 103 1.47 5.67 9.62
C ILE A 103 0.17 5.01 10.08
N LEU A 104 0.21 4.32 11.20
CA LEU A 104 -0.98 3.74 11.81
C LEU A 104 -1.75 4.83 12.54
N VAL A 105 -2.92 5.17 12.03
CA VAL A 105 -3.81 6.16 12.65
C VAL A 105 -4.83 5.42 13.52
N CYS A 106 -4.74 5.64 14.83
CA CYS A 106 -5.66 5.08 15.81
C CYS A 106 -6.33 6.22 16.58
N SER A 107 -7.63 6.16 16.77
CA SER A 107 -8.34 7.13 17.60
C SER A 107 -7.98 6.89 19.07
N ALA A 108 -7.55 7.93 19.76
CA ALA A 108 -7.25 7.88 21.20
C ALA A 108 -8.52 7.67 22.04
N ALA A 109 -9.70 8.07 21.52
CA ALA A 109 -10.98 7.90 22.19
C ALA A 109 -11.58 6.50 22.03
N ASP A 110 -11.34 5.86 20.87
CA ASP A 110 -11.96 4.56 20.52
C ASP A 110 -11.02 3.37 20.72
N GLY A 111 -9.70 3.62 20.75
CA GLY A 111 -8.68 2.57 20.78
C GLY A 111 -8.56 1.74 19.50
N PRO A 112 -7.82 0.61 19.53
CA PRO A 112 -7.69 -0.29 18.40
C PRO A 112 -8.99 -0.99 18.05
N MET A 113 -9.45 -0.80 16.82
CA MET A 113 -10.70 -1.35 16.27
C MET A 113 -10.40 -2.53 15.31
N PRO A 114 -11.40 -3.31 14.85
CA PRO A 114 -11.16 -4.50 14.02
C PRO A 114 -10.29 -4.27 12.79
N GLN A 115 -10.52 -3.18 12.02
CA GLN A 115 -9.70 -2.87 10.86
C GLN A 115 -8.30 -2.38 11.24
N THR A 116 -8.08 -1.84 12.44
CA THR A 116 -6.73 -1.54 12.95
C THR A 116 -5.88 -2.81 12.97
N ARG A 117 -6.43 -3.90 13.54
CA ARG A 117 -5.79 -5.22 13.58
C ARG A 117 -5.52 -5.77 12.18
N GLU A 118 -6.55 -5.76 11.32
CA GLU A 118 -6.43 -6.25 9.95
C GLU A 118 -5.38 -5.48 9.15
N HIS A 119 -5.32 -4.15 9.28
CA HIS A 119 -4.36 -3.32 8.56
C HIS A 119 -2.92 -3.54 9.02
N ILE A 120 -2.66 -3.76 10.31
CA ILE A 120 -1.33 -4.12 10.82
C ILE A 120 -0.90 -5.48 10.26
N LEU A 121 -1.77 -6.48 10.35
CA LEU A 121 -1.53 -7.81 9.78
C LEU A 121 -1.22 -7.76 8.29
N LEU A 122 -2.06 -7.08 7.51
CA LEU A 122 -1.86 -6.95 6.06
C LEU A 122 -0.58 -6.20 5.72
N SER A 123 -0.25 -5.14 6.44
CA SER A 123 1.01 -4.40 6.25
C SER A 123 2.21 -5.32 6.45
N ARG A 124 2.18 -6.17 7.48
CA ARG A 124 3.22 -7.17 7.70
C ARG A 124 3.34 -8.15 6.53
N GLN A 125 2.21 -8.64 6.03
CA GLN A 125 2.17 -9.61 4.93
C GLN A 125 2.66 -9.05 3.59
N VAL A 126 2.31 -7.81 3.26
CA VAL A 126 2.79 -7.16 2.03
C VAL A 126 4.22 -6.64 2.16
N GLY A 127 4.81 -6.72 3.37
CA GLY A 127 6.21 -6.43 3.60
C GLY A 127 6.51 -4.96 3.93
N VAL A 128 5.57 -4.21 4.49
CA VAL A 128 5.84 -2.89 5.07
C VAL A 128 6.84 -3.06 6.21
N PRO A 129 8.03 -2.44 6.14
CA PRO A 129 9.08 -2.71 7.10
C PRO A 129 8.97 -1.91 8.41
N TYR A 130 8.33 -0.74 8.36
CA TYR A 130 8.27 0.19 9.49
C TYR A 130 6.85 0.71 9.70
N ILE A 131 6.45 0.85 10.97
CA ILE A 131 5.20 1.52 11.36
C ILE A 131 5.54 2.63 12.36
N VAL A 132 4.93 3.80 12.17
CA VAL A 132 4.87 4.90 13.14
C VAL A 132 3.41 5.08 13.51
N VAL A 133 3.10 5.28 14.78
CA VAL A 133 1.71 5.44 15.24
C VAL A 133 1.38 6.90 15.46
N PHE A 134 0.20 7.31 15.03
CA PHE A 134 -0.41 8.58 15.38
C PHE A 134 -1.73 8.32 16.13
N LEU A 135 -1.71 8.55 17.46
CA LEU A 135 -2.92 8.51 18.30
C LEU A 135 -3.69 9.81 18.09
N ASN A 136 -4.65 9.73 17.16
CA ASN A 136 -5.45 10.85 16.70
C ASN A 136 -6.64 11.12 17.62
N LYS A 137 -7.25 12.30 17.48
CA LYS A 137 -8.40 12.75 18.27
C LYS A 137 -8.09 12.86 19.78
N ALA A 138 -6.84 13.10 20.14
CA ALA A 138 -6.44 13.24 21.55
C ALA A 138 -7.08 14.46 22.22
N ASP A 139 -7.53 15.44 21.42
CA ASP A 139 -8.33 16.59 21.88
C ASP A 139 -9.71 16.22 22.45
N LEU A 140 -10.17 14.99 22.26
CA LEU A 140 -11.43 14.47 22.79
C LEU A 140 -11.24 13.66 24.10
N VAL A 141 -10.00 13.50 24.58
CA VAL A 141 -9.66 12.68 25.75
C VAL A 141 -9.01 13.54 26.82
N ASP A 142 -9.72 13.74 27.90
CA ASP A 142 -9.24 14.52 29.05
C ASP A 142 -8.49 13.66 30.09
N ASP A 143 -8.57 12.32 29.97
CA ASP A 143 -8.02 11.36 30.90
C ASP A 143 -6.67 10.83 30.39
N ALA A 144 -5.59 11.17 31.09
CA ALA A 144 -4.24 10.71 30.75
C ALA A 144 -4.07 9.19 30.91
N GLU A 145 -4.76 8.56 31.88
CA GLU A 145 -4.70 7.11 32.11
C GLU A 145 -5.31 6.36 30.90
N LEU A 146 -6.36 6.90 30.31
CA LEU A 146 -6.96 6.34 29.07
C LEU A 146 -6.01 6.41 27.89
N LEU A 147 -5.28 7.52 27.74
CA LEU A 147 -4.26 7.65 26.67
C LEU A 147 -3.15 6.61 26.83
N GLU A 148 -2.65 6.42 28.05
CA GLU A 148 -1.63 5.40 28.34
C GLU A 148 -2.15 3.98 28.06
N LEU A 149 -3.41 3.68 28.44
CA LEU A 149 -4.02 2.38 28.17
C LEU A 149 -4.12 2.11 26.66
N VAL A 150 -4.60 3.06 25.87
CA VAL A 150 -4.69 2.92 24.42
C VAL A 150 -3.32 2.76 23.77
N GLU A 151 -2.30 3.49 24.27
CA GLU A 151 -0.93 3.33 23.83
C GLU A 151 -0.43 1.90 24.08
N MET A 152 -0.65 1.35 25.27
CA MET A 152 -0.27 -0.02 25.62
C MET A 152 -0.97 -1.04 24.72
N GLU A 153 -2.29 -0.91 24.49
CA GLU A 153 -3.03 -1.81 23.60
C GLU A 153 -2.50 -1.79 22.16
N VAL A 154 -2.10 -0.63 21.66
CA VAL A 154 -1.51 -0.51 20.32
C VAL A 154 -0.13 -1.17 20.26
N ARG A 155 0.72 -1.02 21.30
CA ARG A 155 2.02 -1.66 21.39
C ARG A 155 1.91 -3.19 21.43
N ASP A 156 1.01 -3.72 22.26
CA ASP A 156 0.73 -5.15 22.35
C ASP A 156 0.24 -5.72 21.02
N LEU A 157 -0.62 -4.96 20.33
CA LEU A 157 -1.13 -5.34 19.03
C LEU A 157 -0.03 -5.36 17.96
N LEU A 158 0.86 -4.38 17.92
CA LEU A 158 2.02 -4.35 17.03
C LEU A 158 2.94 -5.55 17.28
N SER A 159 3.23 -5.84 18.54
CA SER A 159 4.06 -6.98 18.97
C SER A 159 3.45 -8.32 18.54
N THR A 160 2.13 -8.45 18.63
CA THR A 160 1.38 -9.65 18.18
C THR A 160 1.59 -9.95 16.69
N TYR A 161 1.80 -8.92 15.86
CA TYR A 161 2.01 -9.05 14.41
C TYR A 161 3.48 -8.83 14.00
N ASP A 162 4.43 -9.14 14.89
CA ASP A 162 5.88 -9.09 14.64
C ASP A 162 6.44 -7.70 14.26
N PHE A 163 5.80 -6.62 14.68
CA PHE A 163 6.40 -5.30 14.70
C PHE A 163 7.01 -5.00 16.08
N PRO A 164 8.06 -4.17 16.17
CA PRO A 164 8.70 -3.87 17.46
C PRO A 164 7.83 -2.91 18.29
N GLY A 165 6.76 -3.43 18.91
CA GLY A 165 5.75 -2.63 19.62
C GLY A 165 6.33 -1.67 20.66
N ASP A 166 7.29 -2.13 21.46
CA ASP A 166 7.94 -1.31 22.50
C ASP A 166 8.77 -0.17 21.91
N ASP A 167 9.46 -0.42 20.79
CA ASP A 167 10.35 0.54 20.13
C ASP A 167 9.63 1.40 19.08
N THR A 168 8.39 1.08 18.73
CA THR A 168 7.61 1.82 17.73
C THR A 168 7.28 3.22 18.26
N PRO A 169 7.64 4.30 17.52
CA PRO A 169 7.28 5.65 17.90
C PRO A 169 5.77 5.86 17.86
N ILE A 170 5.26 6.46 18.94
CA ILE A 170 3.85 6.85 19.07
C ILE A 170 3.78 8.35 19.30
N ILE A 171 3.04 9.05 18.45
CA ILE A 171 2.78 10.48 18.54
C ILE A 171 1.31 10.67 18.91
N ILE A 172 1.05 11.45 19.95
CA ILE A 172 -0.30 11.80 20.40
C ILE A 172 -0.66 13.18 19.84
N GLY A 173 -1.85 13.31 19.21
CA GLY A 173 -2.24 14.58 18.63
C GLY A 173 -3.65 14.59 18.07
N SER A 174 -3.99 15.70 17.40
CA SER A 174 -5.26 15.93 16.71
C SER A 174 -5.01 16.44 15.29
N ALA A 175 -5.26 15.60 14.33
CA ALA A 175 -5.16 15.96 12.91
C ALA A 175 -6.13 17.09 12.55
N ARG A 176 -7.31 17.13 13.19
CA ARG A 176 -8.29 18.20 12.99
C ARG A 176 -7.76 19.55 13.47
N MET A 177 -7.21 19.62 14.69
CA MET A 177 -6.62 20.86 15.21
C MET A 177 -5.49 21.34 14.29
N ALA A 178 -4.61 20.45 13.86
CA ALA A 178 -3.54 20.79 12.93
C ALA A 178 -4.09 21.32 11.59
N LEU A 179 -5.14 20.68 11.04
CA LEU A 179 -5.79 21.13 9.80
C LEU A 179 -6.48 22.51 9.96
N GLU A 180 -6.98 22.84 11.15
CA GLU A 180 -7.55 24.14 11.49
C GLU A 180 -6.48 25.20 11.84
N GLY A 181 -5.20 24.82 11.91
CA GLY A 181 -4.08 25.69 12.32
C GLY A 181 -4.06 25.99 13.82
N LYS A 182 -4.69 25.16 14.62
CA LYS A 182 -4.67 25.22 16.09
C LYS A 182 -3.54 24.37 16.64
N ASP A 183 -3.08 24.72 17.85
CA ASP A 183 -1.97 23.99 18.49
C ASP A 183 -2.10 23.98 20.03
N ASP A 184 -3.33 23.92 20.52
CA ASP A 184 -3.59 23.87 21.96
C ASP A 184 -2.94 22.62 22.57
N ASN A 185 -2.19 22.79 23.64
CA ASN A 185 -1.42 21.72 24.31
C ASN A 185 -0.46 20.95 23.39
N GLU A 186 0.04 21.59 22.32
CA GLU A 186 0.92 20.96 21.32
C GLU A 186 0.30 19.76 20.56
N MET A 187 -1.02 19.59 20.65
CA MET A 187 -1.73 18.47 20.04
C MET A 187 -2.06 18.68 18.56
N GLY A 188 -1.98 19.91 18.05
CA GLY A 188 -2.29 20.27 16.66
C GLY A 188 -1.06 20.27 15.75
N THR A 189 -0.67 21.44 15.28
CA THR A 189 0.45 21.64 14.32
C THR A 189 1.77 21.06 14.84
N THR A 190 2.05 21.20 16.14
CA THR A 190 3.28 20.67 16.77
C THR A 190 3.32 19.14 16.70
N SER A 191 2.22 18.45 16.99
CA SER A 191 2.15 16.98 16.91
C SER A 191 2.40 16.46 15.50
N VAL A 192 1.81 17.10 14.48
CA VAL A 192 2.00 16.72 13.07
C VAL A 192 3.44 17.00 12.62
N ARG A 193 4.05 18.10 13.05
CA ARG A 193 5.48 18.37 12.81
C ARG A 193 6.36 17.31 13.44
N LYS A 194 6.10 16.93 14.69
CA LYS A 194 6.79 15.84 15.39
C LYS A 194 6.64 14.51 14.64
N LEU A 195 5.46 14.24 14.07
CA LEU A 195 5.27 13.07 13.22
C LEU A 195 6.21 13.09 12.01
N VAL A 196 6.32 14.20 11.29
CA VAL A 196 7.24 14.34 10.13
C VAL A 196 8.70 14.14 10.55
N GLU A 197 9.13 14.76 11.65
CA GLU A 197 10.48 14.59 12.21
C GLU A 197 10.74 13.13 12.63
N THR A 198 9.72 12.45 13.15
CA THR A 198 9.80 11.02 13.49
C THR A 198 9.91 10.15 12.24
N LEU A 199 9.15 10.42 11.17
CA LEU A 199 9.30 9.72 9.89
C LEU A 199 10.71 9.90 9.32
N ASP A 200 11.27 11.12 9.42
CA ASP A 200 12.63 11.43 8.97
C ASP A 200 13.72 10.63 9.71
N SER A 201 13.53 10.40 11.01
CA SER A 201 14.52 9.74 11.86
C SER A 201 14.35 8.23 11.99
N TYR A 202 13.11 7.74 12.00
CA TYR A 202 12.80 6.33 12.27
C TYR A 202 12.81 5.46 11.01
N ILE A 203 12.34 5.98 9.87
CA ILE A 203 12.35 5.23 8.61
C ILE A 203 13.70 5.49 7.93
N PRO A 204 14.55 4.45 7.72
CA PRO A 204 15.82 4.64 7.00
C PRO A 204 15.58 4.94 5.51
N ASP A 205 16.59 5.49 4.84
CA ASP A 205 16.52 5.68 3.38
C ASP A 205 16.40 4.32 2.69
N PRO A 206 15.35 4.12 1.88
CA PRO A 206 15.09 2.82 1.29
C PRO A 206 16.15 2.44 0.26
N VAL A 207 16.64 1.21 0.32
CA VAL A 207 17.53 0.64 -0.71
C VAL A 207 16.71 0.35 -1.96
N ARG A 208 17.02 1.04 -3.06
CA ARG A 208 16.32 0.88 -4.33
C ARG A 208 17.03 -0.09 -5.26
N VAL A 209 16.30 -1.10 -5.72
CA VAL A 209 16.82 -2.14 -6.61
C VAL A 209 16.77 -1.64 -8.05
N ILE A 210 17.73 -0.79 -8.45
CA ILE A 210 17.77 -0.15 -9.77
C ILE A 210 18.50 -0.97 -10.85
N ASP A 211 19.31 -1.94 -10.46
CA ASP A 211 20.18 -2.77 -11.33
C ASP A 211 19.46 -3.99 -11.90
N LYS A 212 18.27 -4.32 -11.42
CA LYS A 212 17.43 -5.38 -11.98
C LYS A 212 16.59 -4.87 -13.16
N PRO A 213 16.11 -5.76 -14.02
CA PRO A 213 15.19 -5.40 -15.09
C PRO A 213 13.94 -4.69 -14.54
N PHE A 214 13.48 -3.67 -15.25
CA PHE A 214 12.32 -2.87 -14.89
C PHE A 214 11.06 -3.73 -14.68
N LEU A 215 10.34 -3.46 -13.60
CA LEU A 215 9.01 -4.00 -13.30
C LEU A 215 8.19 -2.97 -12.52
N MET A 216 6.97 -2.74 -13.00
CA MET A 216 5.98 -1.88 -12.35
C MET A 216 4.59 -2.54 -12.39
N PRO A 217 4.01 -2.93 -11.23
CA PRO A 217 2.60 -3.35 -11.16
C PRO A 217 1.67 -2.21 -11.57
N ILE A 218 0.67 -2.52 -12.38
CA ILE A 218 -0.32 -1.52 -12.84
C ILE A 218 -1.42 -1.40 -11.78
N GLU A 219 -1.58 -0.19 -11.26
CA GLU A 219 -2.58 0.17 -10.26
C GLU A 219 -3.82 0.78 -10.89
N ASP A 220 -3.63 1.79 -11.77
CA ASP A 220 -4.70 2.44 -12.47
C ASP A 220 -4.37 2.67 -13.95
N VAL A 221 -5.43 2.84 -14.76
CA VAL A 221 -5.33 3.07 -16.21
C VAL A 221 -6.17 4.27 -16.60
N PHE A 222 -5.53 5.26 -17.19
CA PHE A 222 -6.15 6.49 -17.62
C PHE A 222 -6.01 6.68 -19.14
N SER A 223 -7.01 7.31 -19.75
CA SER A 223 -6.92 7.81 -21.13
C SER A 223 -6.78 9.33 -21.09
N ILE A 224 -5.71 9.84 -21.64
CA ILE A 224 -5.48 11.28 -21.75
C ILE A 224 -5.69 11.71 -23.20
N SER A 225 -6.68 12.59 -23.42
CA SER A 225 -6.98 13.11 -24.76
C SER A 225 -5.74 13.73 -25.41
N GLY A 226 -5.42 13.29 -26.62
CA GLY A 226 -4.26 13.74 -27.39
C GLY A 226 -2.89 13.18 -26.94
N ARG A 227 -2.83 12.38 -25.87
CA ARG A 227 -1.57 11.78 -25.35
C ARG A 227 -1.56 10.26 -25.32
N GLY A 228 -2.73 9.61 -25.24
CA GLY A 228 -2.87 8.15 -25.24
C GLY A 228 -3.17 7.58 -23.87
N THR A 229 -2.84 6.30 -23.68
CA THR A 229 -3.05 5.58 -22.41
C THR A 229 -1.89 5.79 -21.47
N VAL A 230 -2.22 6.07 -20.21
CA VAL A 230 -1.28 6.18 -19.10
C VAL A 230 -1.62 5.10 -18.09
N VAL A 231 -0.62 4.35 -17.68
CA VAL A 231 -0.72 3.40 -16.56
C VAL A 231 0.06 3.95 -15.37
N THR A 232 -0.49 3.82 -14.18
CA THR A 232 0.16 4.27 -12.95
C THR A 232 0.53 3.08 -12.07
N GLY A 233 1.56 3.25 -11.27
CA GLY A 233 2.00 2.28 -10.28
C GLY A 233 3.33 2.68 -9.65
N ARG A 234 3.70 2.00 -8.58
CA ARG A 234 5.04 2.10 -8.00
C ARG A 234 6.00 1.20 -8.79
N ILE A 235 7.13 1.74 -9.21
CA ILE A 235 8.19 0.94 -9.81
C ILE A 235 8.79 0.03 -8.72
N GLU A 236 8.60 -1.29 -8.84
CA GLU A 236 9.09 -2.28 -7.88
C GLU A 236 10.61 -2.44 -7.97
N ARG A 237 11.15 -2.44 -9.20
CA ARG A 237 12.57 -2.54 -9.48
C ARG A 237 12.96 -1.99 -10.84
N GLY A 238 14.25 -1.71 -11.01
CA GLY A 238 14.83 -1.24 -12.27
C GLY A 238 14.55 0.21 -12.59
N ILE A 239 14.78 0.55 -13.85
CA ILE A 239 14.62 1.90 -14.41
C ILE A 239 13.87 1.77 -15.73
N VAL A 240 12.95 2.70 -15.98
CA VAL A 240 12.28 2.88 -17.28
C VAL A 240 12.62 4.26 -17.84
N LYS A 241 12.93 4.30 -19.14
CA LYS A 241 13.24 5.55 -19.88
C LYS A 241 12.24 5.76 -21.01
N VAL A 242 12.12 7.01 -21.41
CA VAL A 242 11.37 7.36 -22.61
C VAL A 242 11.98 6.66 -23.83
N GLN A 243 11.16 6.03 -24.67
CA GLN A 243 11.46 5.17 -25.80
C GLN A 243 11.85 3.72 -25.46
N ASP A 244 11.87 3.31 -24.20
CA ASP A 244 12.10 1.91 -23.87
C ASP A 244 10.96 1.03 -24.39
N PRO A 245 11.30 -0.13 -25.00
CA PRO A 245 10.32 -1.16 -25.30
C PRO A 245 9.88 -1.84 -24.01
N LEU A 246 8.59 -2.10 -23.88
CA LEU A 246 7.97 -2.69 -22.70
C LEU A 246 6.99 -3.79 -23.08
N GLU A 247 6.72 -4.69 -22.14
CA GLU A 247 5.65 -5.69 -22.21
C GLU A 247 4.65 -5.48 -21.08
N ILE A 248 3.38 -5.72 -21.41
CA ILE A 248 2.26 -5.79 -20.46
C ILE A 248 1.96 -7.27 -20.23
N VAL A 249 2.15 -7.77 -19.01
CA VAL A 249 2.10 -9.19 -18.68
C VAL A 249 1.05 -9.48 -17.60
N GLY A 250 0.34 -10.60 -17.73
CA GLY A 250 -0.63 -11.11 -16.76
C GLY A 250 -2.08 -10.83 -17.15
N LEU A 251 -3.01 -11.60 -16.59
CA LEU A 251 -4.47 -11.58 -16.77
C LEU A 251 -4.95 -11.80 -18.20
N ARG A 252 -4.21 -11.34 -19.21
CA ARG A 252 -4.46 -11.46 -20.65
C ARG A 252 -3.18 -11.86 -21.38
N ASP A 253 -3.28 -12.06 -22.68
CA ASP A 253 -2.12 -12.30 -23.54
C ASP A 253 -1.11 -11.15 -23.42
N THR A 254 0.17 -11.50 -23.38
CA THR A 254 1.26 -10.52 -23.30
C THR A 254 1.27 -9.64 -24.54
N THR A 255 1.30 -8.33 -24.32
CA THR A 255 1.34 -7.33 -25.42
C THR A 255 2.59 -6.48 -25.30
N VAL A 256 3.11 -6.05 -26.45
CA VAL A 256 4.30 -5.18 -26.54
C VAL A 256 3.86 -3.74 -26.72
N THR A 257 4.52 -2.83 -26.03
CA THR A 257 4.29 -1.39 -26.11
C THR A 257 5.62 -0.62 -26.00
N THR A 258 5.56 0.70 -26.03
CA THR A 258 6.74 1.56 -25.87
C THR A 258 6.41 2.69 -24.88
N CYS A 259 7.30 2.97 -23.96
CA CYS A 259 7.22 4.12 -23.07
C CYS A 259 7.39 5.42 -23.90
N THR A 260 6.40 6.31 -23.90
CA THR A 260 6.49 7.61 -24.58
C THR A 260 6.66 8.79 -23.63
N GLY A 261 6.55 8.55 -22.32
CA GLY A 261 6.74 9.56 -21.30
C GLY A 261 6.62 8.98 -19.91
N VAL A 262 7.28 9.58 -18.97
CA VAL A 262 7.20 9.23 -17.54
C VAL A 262 6.86 10.49 -16.77
N GLU A 263 5.90 10.39 -15.85
CA GLU A 263 5.45 11.51 -15.03
C GLU A 263 5.29 11.05 -13.57
N MET A 264 5.58 11.94 -12.64
CA MET A 264 5.30 11.76 -11.22
C MET A 264 4.70 13.06 -10.66
N PHE A 265 3.54 12.99 -9.99
CA PHE A 265 2.80 14.15 -9.49
C PHE A 265 2.61 15.25 -10.55
N ARG A 266 2.28 14.85 -11.78
CA ARG A 266 2.10 15.75 -12.97
C ARG A 266 3.37 16.47 -13.44
N LYS A 267 4.54 16.16 -12.87
CA LYS A 267 5.85 16.66 -13.30
C LYS A 267 6.51 15.64 -14.25
N LEU A 268 7.26 16.11 -15.23
CA LEU A 268 7.95 15.25 -16.20
C LEU A 268 9.20 14.65 -15.58
N LEU A 269 9.45 13.38 -15.93
CA LEU A 269 10.67 12.66 -15.62
C LEU A 269 11.36 12.23 -16.92
N ASP A 270 12.69 12.30 -16.94
CA ASP A 270 13.49 11.74 -18.05
C ASP A 270 13.53 10.20 -17.96
N GLU A 271 13.46 9.67 -16.75
CA GLU A 271 13.36 8.24 -16.42
C GLU A 271 12.62 8.04 -15.11
N GLY A 272 11.95 6.89 -14.96
CA GLY A 272 11.36 6.42 -13.69
C GLY A 272 12.26 5.38 -13.04
N ARG A 273 12.45 5.45 -11.72
CA ARG A 273 13.34 4.58 -10.94
C ARG A 273 12.58 3.76 -9.90
N ALA A 274 13.14 2.62 -9.52
CA ALA A 274 12.62 1.80 -8.42
C ALA A 274 12.26 2.64 -7.20
N GLY A 275 11.07 2.42 -6.65
CA GLY A 275 10.49 3.16 -5.53
C GLY A 275 9.64 4.37 -5.91
N GLU A 276 9.71 4.87 -7.14
CA GLU A 276 8.92 6.03 -7.57
C GLU A 276 7.50 5.60 -8.02
N ASN A 277 6.49 6.37 -7.62
CA ASN A 277 5.10 6.22 -8.08
C ASN A 277 4.93 7.01 -9.38
N CYS A 278 4.95 6.30 -10.50
CA CYS A 278 4.98 6.92 -11.82
C CYS A 278 3.73 6.64 -12.65
N GLY A 279 3.37 7.61 -13.48
CA GLY A 279 2.54 7.44 -14.64
C GLY A 279 3.39 7.22 -15.89
N VAL A 280 3.25 6.08 -16.55
CA VAL A 280 3.95 5.73 -17.78
C VAL A 280 3.01 5.84 -18.96
N LEU A 281 3.36 6.66 -19.93
CA LEU A 281 2.60 6.83 -21.18
C LEU A 281 2.97 5.73 -22.16
N LEU A 282 1.98 5.05 -22.71
CA LEU A 282 2.14 3.91 -23.60
C LEU A 282 1.76 4.24 -25.05
N ARG A 283 2.59 3.78 -26.00
CA ARG A 283 2.34 3.94 -27.44
C ARG A 283 1.48 2.79 -27.96
N GLY A 284 0.44 3.14 -28.72
CA GLY A 284 -0.37 2.14 -29.45
C GLY A 284 -1.25 1.24 -28.58
N THR A 285 -1.29 1.48 -27.26
CA THR A 285 -2.11 0.74 -26.30
C THR A 285 -3.39 1.53 -26.03
N LYS A 286 -4.55 0.91 -26.24
CA LYS A 286 -5.83 1.50 -25.84
C LYS A 286 -6.08 1.24 -24.36
N ARG A 287 -6.95 2.07 -23.75
CA ARG A 287 -7.30 1.90 -22.34
C ARG A 287 -7.87 0.51 -22.02
N ASP A 288 -8.66 -0.05 -22.93
CA ASP A 288 -9.33 -1.34 -22.74
C ASP A 288 -8.41 -2.55 -23.02
N ASP A 289 -7.20 -2.31 -23.55
CA ASP A 289 -6.20 -3.35 -23.80
C ASP A 289 -5.36 -3.65 -22.53
N VAL A 290 -5.46 -2.80 -21.52
CA VAL A 290 -4.69 -2.91 -20.28
C VAL A 290 -5.62 -2.74 -19.07
N GLU A 291 -5.35 -3.49 -18.00
CA GLU A 291 -6.14 -3.43 -16.78
C GLU A 291 -5.26 -3.51 -15.52
N ARG A 292 -5.81 -3.02 -14.41
CA ARG A 292 -5.21 -3.17 -13.07
C ARG A 292 -4.90 -4.65 -12.79
N GLY A 293 -3.74 -4.91 -12.24
CA GLY A 293 -3.29 -6.25 -11.90
C GLY A 293 -2.33 -6.87 -12.89
N GLN A 294 -2.23 -6.32 -14.11
CA GLN A 294 -1.13 -6.61 -15.00
C GLN A 294 0.15 -5.91 -14.52
N VAL A 295 1.29 -6.30 -15.05
CA VAL A 295 2.57 -5.64 -14.78
C VAL A 295 3.17 -5.11 -16.08
N LEU A 296 3.82 -3.96 -15.98
CA LEU A 296 4.63 -3.39 -17.05
C LEU A 296 6.10 -3.76 -16.79
N VAL A 297 6.74 -4.41 -17.76
CA VAL A 297 8.08 -4.98 -17.58
C VAL A 297 8.99 -4.74 -18.77
N LYS A 298 10.31 -4.88 -18.54
CA LYS A 298 11.27 -5.01 -19.63
C LYS A 298 11.00 -6.31 -20.40
N PRO A 299 11.00 -6.30 -21.75
CA PRO A 299 10.63 -7.45 -22.56
C PRO A 299 11.37 -8.73 -22.19
N GLY A 300 10.62 -9.84 -22.08
CA GLY A 300 11.14 -11.18 -21.84
C GLY A 300 11.63 -11.46 -20.41
N THR A 301 11.42 -10.53 -19.46
CA THR A 301 11.95 -10.68 -18.09
C THR A 301 11.00 -11.34 -17.11
N VAL A 302 9.68 -11.24 -17.34
CA VAL A 302 8.64 -11.87 -16.51
C VAL A 302 7.65 -12.55 -17.44
N LYS A 303 7.11 -13.69 -17.00
CA LYS A 303 6.13 -14.46 -17.77
C LYS A 303 4.81 -14.60 -16.99
N PRO A 304 3.68 -14.77 -17.70
CA PRO A 304 2.41 -15.11 -17.06
C PRO A 304 2.37 -16.61 -16.71
N HIS A 305 1.87 -16.92 -15.51
CA HIS A 305 1.79 -18.29 -14.99
C HIS A 305 0.45 -18.53 -14.29
N THR A 306 0.02 -19.81 -14.25
CA THR A 306 -1.21 -20.23 -13.57
C THR A 306 -0.95 -21.20 -12.43
N LYS A 307 0.19 -21.93 -12.45
CA LYS A 307 0.40 -23.06 -11.54
C LYS A 307 1.75 -22.96 -10.83
N PHE A 308 1.72 -23.09 -9.52
CA PHE A 308 2.92 -22.96 -8.68
C PHE A 308 2.79 -23.76 -7.38
N THR A 309 3.95 -24.07 -6.78
CA THR A 309 4.03 -24.53 -5.39
C THR A 309 4.18 -23.33 -4.48
N ALA A 310 3.43 -23.31 -3.39
CA ALA A 310 3.43 -22.23 -2.40
C ALA A 310 3.82 -22.74 -1.02
N GLU A 311 4.56 -21.93 -0.27
CA GLU A 311 4.67 -22.04 1.18
C GLU A 311 3.64 -21.10 1.79
N VAL A 312 2.73 -21.63 2.62
CA VAL A 312 1.57 -20.91 3.14
C VAL A 312 1.49 -21.05 4.63
N TYR A 313 1.30 -19.93 5.31
CA TYR A 313 0.84 -19.89 6.70
C TYR A 313 -0.65 -19.58 6.74
N VAL A 314 -1.40 -20.42 7.43
CA VAL A 314 -2.84 -20.28 7.62
C VAL A 314 -3.08 -19.58 8.95
N LEU A 315 -3.67 -18.37 8.91
CA LEU A 315 -3.90 -17.59 10.12
C LEU A 315 -4.78 -18.35 11.14
N SER A 316 -4.38 -18.29 12.40
CA SER A 316 -5.16 -18.83 13.51
C SER A 316 -6.44 -18.03 13.74
N LYS A 317 -7.32 -18.56 14.59
CA LYS A 317 -8.55 -17.87 15.01
C LYS A 317 -8.24 -16.57 15.76
N GLU A 318 -7.23 -16.59 16.62
CA GLU A 318 -6.77 -15.48 17.43
C GLU A 318 -6.23 -14.32 16.57
N GLU A 319 -5.62 -14.67 15.44
CA GLU A 319 -5.13 -13.71 14.43
C GLU A 319 -6.26 -13.19 13.49
N GLY A 320 -7.51 -13.58 13.74
CA GLY A 320 -8.66 -13.18 12.90
C GLY A 320 -8.86 -14.06 11.66
N GLY A 321 -8.14 -15.17 11.55
CA GLY A 321 -8.22 -16.13 10.46
C GLY A 321 -9.43 -17.04 10.52
N ARG A 322 -9.28 -18.23 9.97
CA ARG A 322 -10.35 -19.26 9.95
C ARG A 322 -10.58 -19.87 11.34
N HIS A 323 -11.79 -20.37 11.55
CA HIS A 323 -12.17 -21.14 12.74
C HIS A 323 -12.23 -22.66 12.47
N THR A 324 -12.19 -23.05 11.20
CA THR A 324 -12.35 -24.43 10.74
C THR A 324 -11.24 -24.79 9.76
N PRO A 325 -10.84 -26.07 9.70
CA PRO A 325 -9.87 -26.51 8.70
C PRO A 325 -10.42 -26.34 7.28
N PHE A 326 -9.53 -26.36 6.30
CA PHE A 326 -9.89 -26.54 4.91
C PHE A 326 -9.33 -27.85 4.34
N PHE A 327 -9.94 -28.32 3.27
CA PHE A 327 -9.68 -29.61 2.66
C PHE A 327 -9.18 -29.44 1.23
N LYS A 328 -8.76 -30.54 0.60
CA LYS A 328 -8.40 -30.58 -0.81
C LYS A 328 -9.51 -29.96 -1.67
N GLY A 329 -9.09 -29.13 -2.64
CA GLY A 329 -10.02 -28.41 -3.51
C GLY A 329 -10.56 -27.10 -2.93
N TYR A 330 -9.99 -26.61 -1.83
CA TYR A 330 -10.26 -25.28 -1.31
C TYR A 330 -9.97 -24.20 -2.36
N ARG A 331 -10.87 -23.23 -2.54
CA ARG A 331 -10.84 -22.25 -3.62
C ARG A 331 -10.98 -20.80 -3.11
N PRO A 332 -9.99 -20.27 -2.40
CA PRO A 332 -9.97 -18.89 -1.94
C PRO A 332 -9.53 -17.93 -3.04
N GLN A 333 -9.49 -16.63 -2.69
CA GLN A 333 -8.89 -15.57 -3.48
C GLN A 333 -7.44 -15.36 -3.07
N PHE A 334 -6.55 -15.33 -4.06
CA PHE A 334 -5.13 -15.04 -3.92
C PHE A 334 -4.86 -13.60 -4.37
N TYR A 335 -4.31 -12.79 -3.50
CA TYR A 335 -4.01 -11.39 -3.74
C TYR A 335 -2.52 -11.24 -4.06
N PHE A 336 -2.22 -10.90 -5.31
CA PHE A 336 -0.88 -10.65 -5.79
C PHE A 336 -0.74 -9.20 -6.22
N ARG A 337 0.24 -8.46 -5.70
CA ARG A 337 0.46 -7.05 -6.07
C ARG A 337 -0.85 -6.25 -6.08
N THR A 338 -1.36 -5.90 -7.27
CA THR A 338 -2.54 -5.05 -7.46
C THR A 338 -3.81 -5.82 -7.88
N THR A 339 -3.77 -7.17 -7.90
CA THR A 339 -4.90 -8.01 -8.33
C THR A 339 -5.21 -9.14 -7.36
N ASP A 340 -6.41 -9.68 -7.50
CA ASP A 340 -6.84 -10.92 -6.87
C ASP A 340 -7.33 -11.91 -7.92
N VAL A 341 -7.00 -13.17 -7.73
CA VAL A 341 -7.40 -14.28 -8.60
C VAL A 341 -7.81 -15.48 -7.74
N THR A 342 -8.92 -16.11 -8.09
CA THR A 342 -9.32 -17.38 -7.45
C THR A 342 -8.36 -18.49 -7.82
N GLY A 343 -7.90 -19.23 -6.83
CA GLY A 343 -7.03 -20.40 -7.02
C GLY A 343 -7.59 -21.66 -6.36
N ASN A 344 -7.28 -22.80 -6.93
CA ASN A 344 -7.59 -24.11 -6.38
C ASN A 344 -6.37 -24.68 -5.66
N CYS A 345 -6.53 -25.02 -4.37
CA CYS A 345 -5.48 -25.57 -3.54
C CYS A 345 -5.47 -27.10 -3.62
N GLN A 346 -4.32 -27.68 -3.92
CA GLN A 346 -4.06 -29.12 -3.84
C GLN A 346 -3.09 -29.38 -2.70
N LEU A 347 -3.55 -30.18 -1.73
CA LEU A 347 -2.76 -30.56 -0.57
C LEU A 347 -1.77 -31.67 -0.96
N PRO A 348 -0.62 -31.76 -0.26
CA PRO A 348 0.34 -32.85 -0.46
C PRO A 348 -0.30 -34.22 -0.22
N GLU A 349 0.30 -35.25 -0.77
CA GLU A 349 -0.12 -36.63 -0.56
C GLU A 349 -0.05 -36.99 0.93
N GLY A 350 -1.14 -37.59 1.44
CA GLY A 350 -1.27 -37.94 2.87
C GLY A 350 -1.80 -36.82 3.77
N VAL A 351 -1.98 -35.60 3.26
CA VAL A 351 -2.62 -34.49 4.00
C VAL A 351 -4.08 -34.36 3.59
N GLU A 352 -4.99 -34.65 4.51
CA GLU A 352 -6.43 -34.56 4.25
C GLU A 352 -7.00 -33.17 4.51
N MET A 353 -6.46 -32.46 5.52
CA MET A 353 -6.90 -31.12 5.93
C MET A 353 -5.75 -30.27 6.45
N VAL A 354 -5.97 -28.96 6.48
CA VAL A 354 -5.05 -27.97 7.04
C VAL A 354 -5.78 -27.17 8.10
N MET A 355 -5.19 -27.08 9.29
CA MET A 355 -5.75 -26.38 10.42
C MET A 355 -5.38 -24.90 10.43
N PRO A 356 -6.20 -24.01 11.03
CA PRO A 356 -5.75 -22.67 11.39
C PRO A 356 -4.49 -22.72 12.27
N GLY A 357 -3.47 -21.94 11.94
CA GLY A 357 -2.16 -21.93 12.59
C GLY A 357 -1.10 -22.82 11.91
N ASP A 358 -1.48 -23.62 10.90
CA ASP A 358 -0.53 -24.49 10.22
C ASP A 358 0.32 -23.74 9.18
N ASN A 359 1.57 -24.22 9.04
CA ASN A 359 2.42 -23.95 7.88
C ASN A 359 2.35 -25.15 6.93
N ILE A 360 2.08 -24.87 5.66
CA ILE A 360 1.97 -25.94 4.65
C ILE A 360 2.58 -25.53 3.32
N GLN A 361 3.23 -26.51 2.67
CA GLN A 361 3.56 -26.42 1.26
C GLN A 361 2.45 -27.06 0.44
N MET A 362 1.85 -26.33 -0.49
CA MET A 362 0.77 -26.82 -1.35
C MET A 362 0.91 -26.35 -2.79
N GLU A 363 0.28 -27.09 -3.71
CA GLU A 363 0.18 -26.69 -5.10
C GLU A 363 -1.06 -25.83 -5.32
N VAL A 364 -0.92 -24.74 -6.04
CA VAL A 364 -2.00 -23.80 -6.36
C VAL A 364 -2.16 -23.69 -7.87
N THR A 365 -3.40 -23.78 -8.36
CA THR A 365 -3.74 -23.52 -9.76
C THR A 365 -4.73 -22.36 -9.81
N LEU A 366 -4.33 -21.25 -10.42
CA LEU A 366 -5.14 -20.06 -10.59
C LEU A 366 -6.09 -20.20 -11.79
N ILE A 367 -7.24 -19.54 -11.74
CA ILE A 367 -8.21 -19.50 -12.84
C ILE A 367 -7.82 -18.54 -13.96
N LYS A 368 -6.86 -17.65 -13.72
CA LYS A 368 -6.29 -16.71 -14.69
C LYS A 368 -4.78 -16.65 -14.53
N THR A 369 -4.08 -16.34 -15.60
CA THR A 369 -2.63 -16.08 -15.56
C THR A 369 -2.33 -14.81 -14.79
N ILE A 370 -1.23 -14.80 -14.04
CA ILE A 370 -0.65 -13.60 -13.46
C ILE A 370 0.84 -13.52 -13.79
N ALA A 371 1.38 -12.33 -13.80
CA ALA A 371 2.83 -12.12 -13.88
C ALA A 371 3.48 -12.60 -12.60
N MET A 372 4.23 -13.70 -12.66
CA MET A 372 4.74 -14.41 -11.49
C MET A 372 6.24 -14.65 -11.59
N GLU A 373 6.88 -14.65 -10.44
CA GLU A 373 8.27 -15.04 -10.24
C GLU A 373 8.37 -15.82 -8.92
N ASP A 374 9.39 -16.66 -8.79
CA ASP A 374 9.71 -17.33 -7.52
C ASP A 374 9.98 -16.26 -6.44
N GLY A 375 9.51 -16.50 -5.23
CA GLY A 375 9.59 -15.53 -4.13
C GLY A 375 8.50 -14.47 -4.07
N LEU A 376 7.55 -14.45 -5.03
CA LEU A 376 6.43 -13.52 -5.00
C LEU A 376 5.50 -13.81 -3.82
N ARG A 377 5.27 -12.82 -2.97
CA ARG A 377 4.36 -12.92 -1.82
C ARG A 377 2.92 -12.71 -2.25
N PHE A 378 2.02 -13.33 -1.48
CA PHE A 378 0.58 -13.16 -1.66
C PHE A 378 -0.18 -13.31 -0.34
N ALA A 379 -1.36 -12.71 -0.28
CA ALA A 379 -2.34 -12.93 0.78
C ALA A 379 -3.45 -13.85 0.27
N ILE A 380 -4.04 -14.64 1.17
CA ILE A 380 -5.20 -15.50 0.90
C ILE A 380 -6.41 -14.92 1.63
N ARG A 381 -7.51 -14.71 0.92
CA ARG A 381 -8.75 -14.18 1.49
C ARG A 381 -9.94 -15.03 1.17
N GLU A 382 -10.89 -15.09 2.11
CA GLU A 382 -12.16 -15.79 2.01
C GLU A 382 -13.25 -15.00 2.74
N GLY A 383 -14.40 -14.79 2.11
CA GLY A 383 -15.53 -14.12 2.74
C GLY A 383 -15.23 -12.74 3.32
N GLY A 384 -14.34 -11.97 2.67
CA GLY A 384 -13.93 -10.64 3.12
C GLY A 384 -12.87 -10.62 4.22
N ARG A 385 -12.34 -11.78 4.63
CA ARG A 385 -11.30 -11.90 5.68
C ARG A 385 -10.00 -12.43 5.10
N THR A 386 -8.88 -11.96 5.64
CA THR A 386 -7.57 -12.56 5.37
C THR A 386 -7.46 -13.84 6.20
N VAL A 387 -7.19 -14.96 5.54
CA VAL A 387 -7.15 -16.29 6.16
C VAL A 387 -5.78 -16.96 6.05
N GLY A 388 -4.86 -16.35 5.33
CA GLY A 388 -3.50 -16.83 5.21
C GLY A 388 -2.62 -15.92 4.39
N ALA A 389 -1.34 -16.20 4.40
CA ALA A 389 -0.34 -15.57 3.57
C ALA A 389 0.67 -16.60 3.09
N GLY A 390 1.32 -16.33 1.98
CA GLY A 390 2.31 -17.24 1.45
C GLY A 390 3.28 -16.60 0.47
N VAL A 391 4.16 -17.44 0.00
CA VAL A 391 5.15 -17.10 -1.01
C VAL A 391 5.15 -18.16 -2.12
N VAL A 392 5.34 -17.74 -3.35
CA VAL A 392 5.57 -18.65 -4.49
C VAL A 392 6.94 -19.29 -4.31
N ALA A 393 6.94 -20.57 -3.95
CA ALA A 393 8.19 -21.33 -3.75
C ALA A 393 8.80 -21.75 -5.10
N LYS A 394 7.95 -22.19 -6.03
CA LYS A 394 8.37 -22.62 -7.36
C LYS A 394 7.24 -22.56 -8.37
N ILE A 395 7.51 -22.00 -9.52
CA ILE A 395 6.60 -21.99 -10.67
C ILE A 395 6.60 -23.38 -11.35
N ILE A 396 5.42 -23.84 -11.72
CA ILE A 396 5.20 -25.14 -12.41
C ILE A 396 4.78 -24.90 -13.85
N GLU A 397 3.78 -23.99 -14.08
CA GLU A 397 3.22 -23.70 -15.41
C GLU A 397 2.79 -22.23 -15.52
#